data_09e36a7f3f671c77ba284fbf05e9dd5c
#
_entry.id   09e36a7f3f671c77ba284fbf05e9dd5c
#
_cell.length_a   1.000
_cell.length_b   1.000
_cell.length_c   1.000
_cell.angle_alpha   90.00
_cell.angle_beta   90.00
_cell.angle_gamma   90.00
#
_symmetry.space_group_name_H-M   'P 1'
#
loop_
_entity.id
_entity.type
_entity.pdbx_description
1 polymer ?
#
loop_
_entity_poly.entity_id
_entity_poly.type
_entity_poly.pdbx_seq_one_letter_code
_entity_poly.pdbx_strand_id
1 'polypeptide(L)' 'MDYKIGDTVKIFVYVTEKWSRLVTCKITNKYIRNNTTYYSLQEINGIYRVSNVKENRFILD' A
#
# COMPACT_ATOMS: atom_id res chain seq x y z
N MET A 1 6.09 -12.53 -4.24
CA MET A 1 7.21 -11.74 -3.72
C MET A 1 6.87 -11.28 -2.31
N ASP A 2 7.79 -11.44 -1.39
CA ASP A 2 7.53 -11.10 0.02
C ASP A 2 7.98 -9.69 0.33
N TYR A 3 7.02 -8.88 0.75
CA TYR A 3 7.31 -7.53 1.25
C TYR A 3 7.45 -7.58 2.76
N LYS A 4 8.24 -6.68 3.30
CA LYS A 4 8.52 -6.62 4.74
C LYS A 4 8.12 -5.27 5.30
N ILE A 5 7.84 -5.23 6.59
CA ILE A 5 7.63 -3.97 7.30
C ILE A 5 8.88 -3.11 7.09
N GLY A 6 8.67 -1.86 6.67
CA GLY A 6 9.74 -0.94 6.34
C GLY A 6 10.02 -0.80 4.85
N ASP A 7 9.54 -1.74 4.04
CA ASP A 7 9.70 -1.65 2.60
C ASP A 7 8.88 -0.50 2.03
N THR A 8 9.36 0.06 0.92
CA THR A 8 8.68 1.12 0.19
C THR A 8 7.96 0.54 -1.01
N VAL A 9 6.69 0.88 -1.17
CA VAL A 9 5.86 0.44 -2.28
C VAL A 9 5.09 1.63 -2.83
N LYS A 10 4.61 1.49 -4.07
CA LYS A 10 3.78 2.50 -4.72
C LYS A 10 2.41 1.92 -5.01
N ILE A 11 1.38 2.73 -4.82
CA ILE A 11 0.00 2.37 -5.16
C ILE A 11 -0.70 3.55 -5.81
N PHE A 12 -1.74 3.25 -6.58
CA PHE A 12 -2.66 4.29 -7.07
C PHE A 12 -3.76 4.52 -6.05
N VAL A 13 -4.02 5.79 -5.77
CA VAL A 13 -5.12 6.20 -4.90
C VAL A 13 -6.10 6.99 -5.75
N TYR A 14 -7.37 6.55 -5.73
CA TYR A 14 -8.42 7.23 -6.48
C TYR A 14 -8.98 8.37 -5.64
N VAL A 15 -8.78 9.59 -6.12
CA VAL A 15 -9.28 10.80 -5.45
C VAL A 15 -10.73 11.05 -5.87
N THR A 16 -11.01 10.86 -7.18
CA THR A 16 -12.35 10.92 -7.74
C THR A 16 -12.47 9.84 -8.81
N GLU A 17 -13.64 9.72 -9.44
CA GLU A 17 -13.84 8.77 -10.53
C GLU A 17 -12.87 8.98 -11.70
N LYS A 18 -12.40 10.21 -11.88
CA LYS A 18 -11.54 10.56 -13.01
C LYS A 18 -10.08 10.81 -12.62
N TRP A 19 -9.80 10.93 -11.34
CA TRP A 19 -8.47 11.31 -10.88
C TRP A 19 -7.90 10.25 -9.96
N SER A 20 -6.70 9.82 -10.27
CA SER A 20 -5.90 9.01 -9.36
C SER A 20 -4.53 9.65 -9.22
N ARG A 21 -3.86 9.35 -8.12
CA ARG A 21 -2.48 9.77 -7.94
C ARG A 21 -1.65 8.58 -7.50
N LEU A 22 -0.39 8.57 -7.91
CA LEU A 22 0.56 7.57 -7.49
C LEU A 22 1.15 8.01 -6.15
N VAL A 23 1.07 7.12 -5.16
CA VAL A 23 1.51 7.44 -3.80
C VAL A 23 2.63 6.47 -3.43
N THR A 24 3.73 7.02 -2.93
CA THR A 24 4.84 6.22 -2.42
C THR A 24 4.64 6.04 -0.92
N CYS A 25 4.56 4.79 -0.48
CA CYS A 25 4.24 4.44 0.89
C CYS A 25 5.29 3.54 1.49
N LYS A 26 5.35 3.57 2.82
CA LYS A 26 6.14 2.63 3.61
C LYS A 26 5.19 1.63 4.24
N ILE A 27 5.56 0.35 4.22
CA ILE A 27 4.80 -0.69 4.89
C ILE A 27 5.01 -0.56 6.39
N THR A 28 3.92 -0.32 7.13
CA THR A 28 3.96 -0.15 8.57
C THR A 28 3.49 -1.38 9.32
N ASN A 29 2.73 -2.27 8.65
CA ASN A 29 2.28 -3.51 9.26
C ASN A 29 2.03 -4.56 8.18
N LYS A 30 2.10 -5.82 8.59
CA LYS A 30 1.88 -6.97 7.71
C LYS A 30 1.16 -8.03 8.54
N TYR A 31 0.05 -8.54 8.03
CA TYR A 31 -0.73 -9.54 8.77
C TYR A 31 -1.44 -10.45 7.81
N ILE A 32 -1.85 -11.63 8.32
CA ILE A 32 -2.53 -12.66 7.53
C ILE A 32 -3.94 -12.81 8.07
N ARG A 33 -4.91 -12.83 7.15
CA ARG A 33 -6.31 -13.05 7.46
C ARG A 33 -6.90 -13.95 6.38
N ASN A 34 -7.52 -15.07 6.78
CA ASN A 34 -8.12 -16.03 5.86
C ASN A 34 -7.13 -16.47 4.77
N ASN A 35 -5.89 -16.79 5.18
CA ASN A 35 -4.81 -17.23 4.28
C ASN A 35 -4.39 -16.18 3.26
N THR A 36 -4.76 -14.92 3.47
CA THR A 36 -4.37 -13.83 2.60
C THR A 36 -3.53 -12.83 3.39
N THR A 37 -2.41 -12.41 2.82
CA THR A 37 -1.55 -11.42 3.44
C THR A 37 -2.03 -10.03 3.09
N TYR A 38 -2.16 -9.19 4.11
CA TYR A 38 -2.55 -7.79 4.00
C TYR A 38 -1.47 -6.89 4.57
N TYR A 39 -1.45 -5.67 4.11
CA TYR A 39 -0.47 -4.67 4.52
C TYR A 39 -1.14 -3.39 4.94
N SER A 40 -0.54 -2.71 5.91
CA SER A 40 -0.88 -1.34 6.25
C SER A 40 0.21 -0.44 5.70
N LEU A 41 -0.18 0.67 5.10
CA LEU A 41 0.74 1.57 4.42
C LEU A 41 0.58 2.99 4.96
N GLN A 42 1.69 3.71 4.99
CA GLN A 42 1.74 5.12 5.34
C GLN A 42 2.49 5.86 4.26
N GLU A 43 1.90 6.90 3.71
CA GLU A 43 2.55 7.71 2.69
C GLU A 43 3.82 8.35 3.26
N ILE A 44 4.91 8.29 2.47
CA ILE A 44 6.16 8.97 2.80
C ILE A 44 5.99 10.44 2.43
N ASN A 45 6.26 11.33 3.37
CA ASN A 45 6.12 12.77 3.19
C ASN A 45 4.69 13.21 2.90
N GLY A 46 3.71 12.49 3.45
CA GLY A 46 2.31 12.82 3.28
C GLY A 46 1.47 12.25 4.42
N ILE A 47 0.16 12.45 4.32
CA ILE A 47 -0.78 12.07 5.38
C ILE A 47 -1.61 10.83 5.04
N TYR A 48 -1.51 10.32 3.80
CA TYR A 48 -2.33 9.19 3.39
C TYR A 48 -1.92 7.92 4.14
N ARG A 49 -2.92 7.24 4.68
CA ARG A 49 -2.74 5.93 5.33
C ARG A 49 -3.85 5.00 4.89
N VAL A 50 -3.53 3.73 4.74
CA VAL A 50 -4.50 2.73 4.35
C VAL A 50 -4.11 1.38 4.94
N SER A 51 -5.12 0.57 5.27
CA SER A 51 -4.94 -0.79 5.79
C SER A 51 -5.65 -1.78 4.88
N ASN A 52 -5.42 -3.07 5.14
CA ASN A 52 -6.06 -4.16 4.40
C ASN A 52 -5.75 -4.12 2.90
N VAL A 53 -4.50 -3.81 2.56
CA VAL A 53 -4.04 -3.73 1.18
C VAL A 53 -3.38 -5.05 0.80
N LYS A 54 -3.81 -5.64 -0.32
CA LYS A 54 -3.17 -6.83 -0.87
C LYS A 54 -2.01 -6.42 -1.76
N GLU A 55 -1.01 -7.29 -1.88
CA GLU A 55 0.18 -6.97 -2.67
C GLU A 55 -0.11 -6.77 -4.16
N ASN A 56 -1.24 -7.29 -4.66
CA ASN A 56 -1.59 -7.09 -6.07
C ASN A 56 -1.93 -5.64 -6.41
N ARG A 57 -2.11 -4.79 -5.40
CA ARG A 57 -2.30 -3.36 -5.60
C ARG A 57 -1.00 -2.59 -5.72
N PHE A 58 0.12 -3.22 -5.37
CA PHE A 58 1.42 -2.56 -5.46
C PHE A 58 1.86 -2.43 -6.91
N ILE A 59 2.35 -1.26 -7.26
CA ILE A 59 2.84 -1.00 -8.61
C ILE A 59 4.29 -1.45 -8.68
N LEU A 60 4.58 -2.32 -9.62
CA LEU A 60 5.93 -2.80 -9.85
C LEU A 60 6.61 -1.90 -10.88
N ASP A 61 7.83 -1.53 -10.57
CA ASP A 61 8.64 -0.75 -11.52
C ASP A 61 9.24 -1.63 -12.60
#